data_db2dc32fa045a132980165f51d404a94
#
_entry.id   db2dc32fa045a132980165f51d404a94
#
_cell.length_a   1.000
_cell.length_b   1.000
_cell.length_c   1.000
_cell.angle_alpha   90.00
_cell.angle_beta   90.00
_cell.angle_gamma   90.00
#
_symmetry.space_group_name_H-M   'P 1'
#
loop_
_entity.id
_entity.type
_entity.pdbx_description
1 polymer ?
#
loop_
_entity_poly.entity_id
_entity_poly.type
_entity_poly.pdbx_seq_one_letter_code
_entity_poly.pdbx_strand_id
1 'polypeptide(L)'
;MFPNQFGNCSKWIVHCQGGDWDRKNRLRSYEALYKMAIREMRGAALLFLLVVSTFDAYELMSYEDLTFYTVICCVDALDRPDSKEKVVNCSEIQXQLNAEPTDKNRHLPLAKQLLTTFYRSESAQFFTALVELDQYMKQDRYLRPHYQFYSRAMRVRAYQ
;
A
#
# COMPACT_ATOMS: atom_id res chain seq x y z
N MET A 1 4.84 12.17 -19.53
CA MET A 1 5.24 11.50 -20.76
C MET A 1 5.27 9.97 -20.67
N PHE A 2 5.03 9.39 -19.49
CA PHE A 2 4.98 7.93 -19.33
C PHE A 2 3.60 7.33 -19.07
N PRO A 3 2.49 8.10 -19.09
CA PRO A 3 1.19 7.52 -18.71
C PRO A 3 0.70 6.43 -19.66
N ASN A 4 1.07 6.49 -20.93
CA ASN A 4 0.53 5.58 -21.93
C ASN A 4 1.19 4.21 -21.95
N GLN A 5 2.41 4.09 -21.42
CA GLN A 5 3.10 2.79 -21.41
C GLN A 5 2.53 1.86 -20.34
N PHE A 6 2.12 2.43 -19.21
CA PHE A 6 1.57 1.64 -18.10
C PHE A 6 0.06 1.43 -18.21
N GLY A 7 -0.63 2.31 -18.94
CA GLY A 7 -2.07 2.18 -19.15
C GLY A 7 -2.48 0.90 -19.87
N ASN A 8 -1.55 0.31 -20.62
CA ASN A 8 -1.80 -0.94 -21.34
C ASN A 8 -1.41 -2.19 -20.57
N CYS A 9 -0.83 -2.06 -19.35
CA CYS A 9 -0.40 -3.22 -18.57
C CYS A 9 -1.56 -4.17 -18.28
N SER A 10 -2.72 -3.62 -17.96
CA SER A 10 -3.90 -4.44 -17.67
C SER A 10 -4.30 -5.30 -18.85
N LYS A 11 -4.23 -4.73 -20.08
CA LYS A 11 -4.55 -5.46 -21.29
C LYS A 11 -3.53 -6.57 -21.56
N TRP A 12 -2.25 -6.29 -21.32
CA TRP A 12 -1.19 -7.28 -21.50
C TRP A 12 -1.37 -8.46 -20.55
N ILE A 13 -1.75 -8.17 -19.30
CA ILE A 13 -1.97 -9.18 -18.27
C ILE A 13 -3.10 -10.14 -18.72
N VAL A 14 -4.17 -9.59 -19.30
CA VAL A 14 -5.30 -10.40 -19.76
C VAL A 14 -4.93 -11.29 -20.95
N HIS A 15 -4.07 -10.81 -21.84
CA HIS A 15 -3.73 -11.50 -23.08
C HIS A 15 -2.64 -12.55 -22.94
N CYS A 16 -1.88 -12.57 -21.85
CA CYS A 16 -0.86 -13.60 -21.64
C CYS A 16 -1.51 -14.92 -21.28
N GLN A 17 -1.46 -15.88 -22.17
CA GLN A 17 -2.03 -17.23 -21.94
C GLN A 17 -0.94 -18.16 -21.40
N GLY A 18 -1.28 -18.87 -20.32
CA GLY A 18 -0.57 -20.05 -19.85
C GLY A 18 0.89 -19.85 -19.45
N GLY A 19 1.27 -20.36 -18.30
CA GLY A 19 2.66 -20.50 -17.88
C GLY A 19 3.39 -19.22 -17.48
N ASP A 20 2.78 -18.05 -17.67
CA ASP A 20 3.43 -16.76 -17.42
C ASP A 20 2.86 -16.07 -16.18
N TRP A 21 2.50 -16.87 -15.19
CA TRP A 21 1.90 -16.36 -13.96
C TRP A 21 2.85 -15.44 -13.20
N ASP A 22 4.13 -15.81 -13.14
CA ASP A 22 5.16 -15.00 -12.47
C ASP A 22 5.27 -13.62 -13.13
N ARG A 23 5.27 -13.59 -14.46
CA ARG A 23 5.37 -12.35 -15.21
C ARG A 23 4.15 -11.46 -14.98
N LYS A 24 2.94 -12.06 -14.95
CA LYS A 24 1.71 -11.34 -14.66
C LYS A 24 1.75 -10.75 -13.25
N ASN A 25 2.20 -11.54 -12.29
CA ASN A 25 2.28 -11.11 -10.89
C ASN A 25 3.26 -9.94 -10.74
N ARG A 26 4.40 -10.01 -11.42
CA ARG A 26 5.39 -8.94 -11.41
C ARG A 26 4.81 -7.66 -12.05
N LEU A 27 4.09 -7.80 -13.16
CA LEU A 27 3.44 -6.66 -13.83
C LEU A 27 2.40 -6.01 -12.91
N ARG A 28 1.69 -6.79 -12.11
CA ARG A 28 0.73 -6.24 -11.15
C ARG A 28 1.42 -5.36 -10.10
N SER A 29 2.62 -5.72 -9.68
CA SER A 29 3.42 -4.91 -8.75
C SER A 29 3.80 -3.57 -9.38
N TYR A 30 4.23 -3.58 -10.64
CA TYR A 30 4.54 -2.36 -11.39
C TYR A 30 3.28 -1.49 -11.54
N GLU A 31 2.17 -2.10 -11.90
CA GLU A 31 0.90 -1.39 -12.09
C GLU A 31 0.40 -0.77 -10.78
N ALA A 32 0.56 -1.49 -9.66
CA ALA A 32 0.15 -0.98 -8.35
C ALA A 32 0.94 0.28 -7.98
N LEU A 33 2.26 0.27 -8.18
CA LEU A 33 3.09 1.45 -7.94
C LEU A 33 2.69 2.61 -8.85
N TYR A 34 2.41 2.32 -10.12
CA TYR A 34 1.97 3.35 -11.06
C TYR A 34 0.65 3.98 -10.61
N LYS A 35 -0.33 3.15 -10.22
CA LYS A 35 -1.63 3.66 -9.75
C LYS A 35 -1.47 4.51 -8.49
N MET A 36 -0.59 4.09 -7.58
CA MET A 36 -0.29 4.89 -6.39
C MET A 36 0.31 6.25 -6.80
N ALA A 37 1.22 6.25 -7.77
CA ALA A 37 1.88 7.48 -8.25
C ALA A 37 0.91 8.45 -8.92
N ILE A 38 -0.12 7.95 -9.60
CA ILE A 38 -1.14 8.81 -10.22
C ILE A 38 -2.33 9.07 -9.29
N ARG A 39 -2.18 8.73 -8.00
CA ARG A 39 -3.16 8.97 -6.94
C ARG A 39 -4.45 8.16 -7.08
N GLU A 40 -4.41 7.05 -7.83
CA GLU A 40 -5.54 6.14 -7.95
C GLU A 40 -5.40 5.07 -6.86
N MET A 41 -5.71 5.48 -5.61
CA MET A 41 -5.37 4.69 -4.42
C MET A 41 -6.19 3.41 -4.31
N ARG A 42 -7.46 3.43 -4.75
CA ARG A 42 -8.30 2.22 -4.67
C ARG A 42 -7.76 1.13 -5.59
N GLY A 43 -7.42 1.47 -6.83
CA GLY A 43 -6.81 0.51 -7.75
C GLY A 43 -5.48 -0.02 -7.25
N ALA A 44 -4.66 0.87 -6.70
CA ALA A 44 -3.37 0.48 -6.11
C ALA A 44 -3.58 -0.50 -4.95
N ALA A 45 -4.51 -0.20 -4.05
CA ALA A 45 -4.80 -1.04 -2.88
C ALA A 45 -5.21 -2.45 -3.31
N LEU A 46 -6.11 -2.55 -4.29
CA LEU A 46 -6.60 -3.85 -4.76
C LEU A 46 -5.48 -4.67 -5.40
N LEU A 47 -4.62 -4.02 -6.20
CA LEU A 47 -3.48 -4.72 -6.82
C LEU A 47 -2.45 -5.16 -5.79
N PHE A 48 -2.11 -4.30 -4.82
CA PHE A 48 -1.18 -4.68 -3.76
C PHE A 48 -1.71 -5.89 -2.97
N LEU A 49 -3.01 -5.88 -2.64
CA LEU A 49 -3.62 -7.01 -1.93
C LEU A 49 -3.57 -8.31 -2.75
N LEU A 50 -3.67 -8.20 -4.08
CA LEU A 50 -3.56 -9.38 -4.95
C LEU A 50 -2.15 -9.97 -4.96
N VAL A 51 -1.11 -9.14 -4.83
CA VAL A 51 0.27 -9.63 -4.95
C VAL A 51 0.92 -9.92 -3.60
N VAL A 52 0.30 -9.56 -2.48
CA VAL A 52 0.96 -9.64 -1.17
C VAL A 52 1.38 -11.07 -0.79
N SER A 53 0.59 -12.08 -1.18
CA SER A 53 0.90 -13.47 -0.85
C SER A 53 1.89 -14.12 -1.83
N THR A 54 2.17 -13.48 -2.96
CA THR A 54 2.94 -14.09 -4.05
C THR A 54 4.00 -13.14 -4.61
N PHE A 55 4.39 -12.15 -3.82
CA PHE A 55 5.30 -11.09 -4.26
C PHE A 55 6.69 -11.63 -4.59
N ASP A 56 7.22 -11.21 -5.74
CA ASP A 56 8.56 -11.57 -6.18
C ASP A 56 9.31 -10.43 -6.86
N ALA A 57 8.75 -9.20 -6.85
CA ALA A 57 9.33 -8.06 -7.57
C ALA A 57 10.29 -7.27 -6.67
N TYR A 58 11.31 -7.95 -6.13
CA TYR A 58 12.27 -7.35 -5.19
C TYR A 58 13.13 -6.27 -5.82
N GLU A 59 13.17 -6.19 -7.15
CA GLU A 59 13.86 -5.10 -7.85
C GLU A 59 13.14 -3.76 -7.67
N LEU A 60 11.84 -3.79 -7.35
CA LEU A 60 11.05 -2.57 -7.15
C LEU A 60 11.09 -2.10 -5.70
N MET A 61 10.89 -3.03 -4.77
CA MET A 61 10.71 -2.69 -3.36
C MET A 61 10.95 -3.95 -2.52
N SER A 62 11.18 -3.78 -1.25
CA SER A 62 11.24 -4.90 -0.31
C SER A 62 9.82 -5.37 0.04
N TYR A 63 9.71 -6.54 0.67
CA TYR A 63 8.41 -7.03 1.12
C TYR A 63 7.84 -6.15 2.23
N GLU A 64 8.72 -5.60 3.06
CA GLU A 64 8.33 -4.66 4.11
C GLU A 64 7.74 -3.38 3.50
N ASP A 65 8.35 -2.87 2.43
CA ASP A 65 7.83 -1.69 1.72
C ASP A 65 6.51 -2.00 1.05
N LEU A 66 6.38 -3.19 0.44
CA LEU A 66 5.10 -3.63 -0.14
C LEU A 66 3.98 -3.60 0.90
N THR A 67 4.26 -4.17 2.08
CA THR A 67 3.29 -4.19 3.18
C THR A 67 2.91 -2.76 3.57
N PHE A 68 3.91 -1.88 3.69
CA PHE A 68 3.71 -0.47 4.04
C PHE A 68 2.81 0.22 3.02
N TYR A 69 3.13 0.10 1.72
CA TYR A 69 2.32 0.74 0.67
C TYR A 69 0.91 0.17 0.64
N THR A 70 0.76 -1.14 0.88
CA THR A 70 -0.56 -1.77 0.94
C THR A 70 -1.40 -1.13 2.06
N VAL A 71 -0.82 -0.97 3.25
CA VAL A 71 -1.54 -0.36 4.37
C VAL A 71 -1.93 1.10 4.04
N ILE A 72 -1.00 1.89 3.52
CA ILE A 72 -1.26 3.30 3.19
C ILE A 72 -2.41 3.41 2.17
N CYS A 73 -2.34 2.62 1.09
CA CYS A 73 -3.37 2.65 0.05
C CYS A 73 -4.73 2.20 0.58
N CYS A 74 -4.74 1.19 1.45
CA CYS A 74 -5.98 0.66 2.00
C CYS A 74 -6.63 1.64 2.99
N VAL A 75 -5.85 2.29 3.85
CA VAL A 75 -6.38 3.31 4.75
C VAL A 75 -6.96 4.47 3.96
N ASP A 76 -6.29 4.87 2.88
CA ASP A 76 -6.74 5.97 2.04
C ASP A 76 -8.01 5.64 1.25
N ALA A 77 -8.15 4.41 0.76
CA ALA A 77 -9.13 4.09 -0.28
C ALA A 77 -10.25 3.15 0.15
N LEU A 78 -10.05 2.33 1.18
CA LEU A 78 -11.04 1.33 1.57
C LEU A 78 -11.84 1.78 2.79
N ASP A 79 -13.09 1.40 2.84
CA ASP A 79 -13.93 1.64 4.01
C ASP A 79 -13.46 0.75 5.18
N ARG A 80 -13.84 1.12 6.41
CA ARG A 80 -13.42 0.39 7.59
C ARG A 80 -13.77 -1.11 7.56
N PRO A 81 -14.99 -1.50 7.12
CA PRO A 81 -15.28 -2.95 7.01
C PRO A 81 -14.37 -3.65 6.00
N ASP A 82 -14.14 -3.04 4.82
CA ASP A 82 -13.25 -3.61 3.80
C ASP A 82 -11.81 -3.69 4.31
N SER A 83 -11.33 -2.65 5.01
CA SER A 83 -9.99 -2.65 5.61
C SER A 83 -9.84 -3.76 6.63
N LYS A 84 -10.87 -3.99 7.44
CA LYS A 84 -10.84 -5.08 8.42
C LYS A 84 -10.74 -6.44 7.71
N GLU A 85 -11.63 -6.66 6.74
CA GLU A 85 -11.67 -7.95 6.06
C GLU A 85 -10.41 -8.23 5.26
N LYS A 86 -9.93 -7.24 4.49
CA LYS A 86 -8.89 -7.46 3.50
C LYS A 86 -7.47 -7.22 4.03
N VAL A 87 -7.31 -6.40 5.07
CA VAL A 87 -5.99 -6.04 5.58
C VAL A 87 -5.78 -6.60 6.99
N VAL A 88 -6.70 -6.32 7.92
CA VAL A 88 -6.53 -6.74 9.32
C VAL A 88 -6.56 -8.27 9.42
N ASN A 89 -7.41 -8.91 8.62
CA ASN A 89 -7.53 -10.37 8.63
C ASN A 89 -6.54 -11.08 7.70
N CYS A 90 -5.72 -10.35 6.97
CA CYS A 90 -4.73 -10.93 6.06
C CYS A 90 -3.52 -11.42 6.83
N SER A 91 -3.28 -12.73 6.85
CA SER A 91 -2.20 -13.35 7.62
C SER A 91 -0.82 -12.85 7.19
N GLU A 92 -0.63 -12.66 5.89
CA GLU A 92 0.65 -12.22 5.32
C GLU A 92 1.00 -10.81 5.79
N ILE A 93 0.01 -9.92 5.77
CA ILE A 93 0.19 -8.54 6.24
C ILE A 93 0.45 -8.54 7.75
N GLN A 94 -0.32 -9.30 8.49
CA GLN A 94 -0.15 -9.36 9.94
C GLN A 94 1.21 -9.89 10.37
N UNK A 95 1.69 -10.72 9.58
CA UNK A 95 2.83 -11.15 9.85
C UNK A 95 3.81 -10.23 9.81
N GLN A 96 3.85 -9.46 8.85
CA GLN A 96 4.85 -8.39 8.69
C GLN A 96 4.68 -7.29 9.75
N LEU A 97 3.44 -6.89 9.99
CA LEU A 97 3.17 -5.82 10.94
C LEU A 97 3.53 -6.19 12.38
N ASN A 98 3.57 -7.47 12.69
CA ASN A 98 3.90 -7.97 14.03
C ASN A 98 5.37 -8.41 14.16
N ALA A 99 6.16 -8.28 13.09
CA ALA A 99 7.58 -8.66 13.12
C ALA A 99 8.36 -7.74 14.07
N GLU A 100 9.43 -8.28 14.65
CA GLU A 100 10.28 -7.51 15.54
C GLU A 100 10.89 -6.33 14.77
N PRO A 101 10.91 -5.14 15.38
CA PRO A 101 11.46 -3.96 14.69
C PRO A 101 12.94 -4.11 14.38
N THR A 102 13.29 -3.81 13.14
CA THR A 102 14.67 -3.77 12.65
C THR A 102 14.87 -2.48 11.87
N ASP A 103 16.10 -2.22 11.46
CA ASP A 103 16.38 -1.05 10.64
C ASP A 103 15.61 -1.07 9.31
N LYS A 104 15.31 -2.27 8.80
CA LYS A 104 14.64 -2.41 7.51
C LYS A 104 13.12 -2.21 7.60
N ASN A 105 12.52 -2.54 8.74
CA ASN A 105 11.06 -2.49 8.87
C ASN A 105 10.56 -1.48 9.90
N ARG A 106 11.38 -0.50 10.29
CA ARG A 106 11.03 0.46 11.35
C ARG A 106 9.81 1.32 11.01
N HIS A 107 9.41 1.35 9.75
CA HIS A 107 8.21 2.07 9.33
C HIS A 107 6.94 1.23 9.54
N LEU A 108 7.06 -0.09 9.69
CA LEU A 108 5.89 -0.97 9.86
C LEU A 108 5.14 -0.76 11.18
N PRO A 109 5.81 -0.51 12.33
CA PRO A 109 5.06 -0.19 13.55
C PRO A 109 4.18 1.04 13.40
N LEU A 110 4.64 2.07 12.65
CA LEU A 110 3.82 3.25 12.38
C LEU A 110 2.61 2.90 11.52
N ALA A 111 2.82 2.07 10.48
CA ALA A 111 1.73 1.61 9.62
C ALA A 111 0.71 0.78 10.43
N LYS A 112 1.20 -0.09 11.31
CA LYS A 112 0.35 -0.88 12.19
C LYS A 112 -0.50 0.01 13.09
N GLN A 113 0.13 1.01 13.71
CA GLN A 113 -0.56 1.96 14.58
C GLN A 113 -1.63 2.73 13.79
N LEU A 114 -1.27 3.21 12.61
CA LEU A 114 -2.20 3.93 11.73
C LEU A 114 -3.42 3.06 11.39
N LEU A 115 -3.18 1.83 10.95
CA LEU A 115 -4.24 0.90 10.58
C LEU A 115 -5.15 0.57 11.78
N THR A 116 -4.54 0.28 12.93
CA THR A 116 -5.28 -0.10 14.14
C THR A 116 -6.15 1.04 14.63
N THR A 117 -5.61 2.27 14.70
CA THR A 117 -6.36 3.43 15.17
C THR A 117 -7.44 3.84 14.19
N PHE A 118 -7.19 3.69 12.87
CA PHE A 118 -8.20 3.92 11.83
C PHE A 118 -9.38 2.97 12.04
N TYR A 119 -9.08 1.69 12.19
CA TYR A 119 -10.09 0.65 12.35
C TYR A 119 -10.90 0.83 13.64
N ARG A 120 -10.24 1.25 14.73
CA ARG A 120 -10.90 1.46 16.03
C ARG A 120 -11.58 2.83 16.16
N SER A 121 -11.44 3.67 15.14
CA SER A 121 -11.98 5.05 15.16
C SER A 121 -11.36 5.90 16.28
N GLU A 122 -10.09 5.65 16.58
CA GLU A 122 -9.34 6.39 17.63
C GLU A 122 -8.65 7.58 16.98
N SER A 123 -9.40 8.65 16.73
CA SER A 123 -8.95 9.77 15.88
C SER A 123 -7.68 10.46 16.41
N ALA A 124 -7.59 10.67 17.73
CA ALA A 124 -6.42 11.36 18.29
C ALA A 124 -5.13 10.58 18.05
N GLN A 125 -5.16 9.27 18.32
CA GLN A 125 -4.00 8.40 18.10
C GLN A 125 -3.71 8.25 16.61
N PHE A 126 -4.76 8.24 15.78
CA PHE A 126 -4.60 8.20 14.32
C PHE A 126 -3.82 9.41 13.82
N PHE A 127 -4.19 10.62 14.26
CA PHE A 127 -3.50 11.84 13.82
C PHE A 127 -2.06 11.89 14.34
N THR A 128 -1.80 11.40 15.55
CA THR A 128 -0.44 11.30 16.07
C THR A 128 0.41 10.39 15.20
N ALA A 129 -0.12 9.20 14.88
CA ALA A 129 0.58 8.24 14.00
C ALA A 129 0.81 8.84 12.61
N LEU A 130 -0.16 9.59 12.09
CA LEU A 130 -0.06 10.19 10.76
C LEU A 130 1.04 11.26 10.70
N VAL A 131 1.21 12.06 11.76
CA VAL A 131 2.27 13.07 11.82
C VAL A 131 3.65 12.41 11.75
N GLU A 132 3.85 11.32 12.49
CA GLU A 132 5.11 10.57 12.42
C GLU A 132 5.31 9.93 11.05
N LEU A 133 4.24 9.39 10.49
CA LEU A 133 4.27 8.78 9.17
C LEU A 133 4.62 9.80 8.07
N ASP A 134 4.17 11.05 8.20
CA ASP A 134 4.51 12.12 7.26
C ASP A 134 6.02 12.27 7.14
N GLN A 135 6.75 12.19 8.25
CA GLN A 135 8.21 12.32 8.21
C GLN A 135 8.85 11.18 7.43
N TYR A 136 8.30 9.98 7.57
CA TYR A 136 8.78 8.83 6.79
C TYR A 136 8.44 9.00 5.31
N MET A 137 7.20 9.37 4.99
CA MET A 137 6.76 9.51 3.60
C MET A 137 7.56 10.56 2.83
N LYS A 138 8.02 11.63 3.51
CA LYS A 138 8.86 12.65 2.89
C LYS A 138 10.18 12.09 2.38
N GLN A 139 10.65 11.00 2.95
CA GLN A 139 11.93 10.39 2.60
C GLN A 139 11.77 9.16 1.70
N ASP A 140 10.55 8.65 1.57
CA ASP A 140 10.29 7.43 0.82
C ASP A 140 10.38 7.70 -0.68
N ARG A 141 10.95 6.72 -1.40
CA ARG A 141 11.22 6.81 -2.83
C ARG A 141 9.97 7.08 -3.67
N TYR A 142 8.88 6.39 -3.35
CA TYR A 142 7.67 6.45 -4.18
C TYR A 142 6.60 7.39 -3.62
N LEU A 143 6.59 7.63 -2.30
CA LEU A 143 5.57 8.46 -1.67
C LEU A 143 5.95 9.93 -1.62
N ARG A 144 7.25 10.25 -1.62
CA ARG A 144 7.75 11.61 -1.45
C ARG A 144 7.10 12.62 -2.40
N PRO A 145 6.94 12.33 -3.71
CA PRO A 145 6.39 13.36 -4.60
C PRO A 145 4.97 13.79 -4.25
N HIS A 146 4.19 12.95 -3.58
CA HIS A 146 2.78 13.22 -3.30
C HIS A 146 2.40 12.99 -1.84
N TYR A 147 3.37 13.03 -0.90
CA TYR A 147 3.07 12.69 0.50
C TYR A 147 1.98 13.60 1.09
N GLN A 148 1.96 14.87 0.69
CA GLN A 148 0.92 15.80 1.17
C GLN A 148 -0.47 15.37 0.73
N PHE A 149 -0.59 14.88 -0.50
CA PHE A 149 -1.86 14.35 -1.00
C PHE A 149 -2.33 13.16 -0.16
N TYR A 150 -1.44 12.18 0.06
CA TYR A 150 -1.79 10.99 0.82
C TYR A 150 -2.16 11.34 2.26
N SER A 151 -1.38 12.21 2.89
CA SER A 151 -1.63 12.65 4.27
C SER A 151 -2.99 13.35 4.39
N ARG A 152 -3.28 14.26 3.46
CA ARG A 152 -4.56 14.98 3.46
C ARG A 152 -5.74 14.03 3.26
N ALA A 153 -5.60 13.11 2.33
CA ALA A 153 -6.66 12.13 2.04
C ALA A 153 -6.95 11.25 3.26
N MET A 154 -5.89 10.79 3.94
CA MET A 154 -6.06 9.97 5.14
C MET A 154 -6.70 10.75 6.29
N ARG A 155 -6.41 12.06 6.41
CA ARG A 155 -7.07 12.91 7.41
C ARG A 155 -8.56 12.98 7.15
N VAL A 156 -8.96 13.15 5.89
CA VAL A 156 -10.38 13.19 5.51
C VAL A 156 -11.04 11.85 5.88
N ARG A 157 -10.37 10.73 5.59
CA ARG A 157 -10.91 9.40 5.89
C ARG A 157 -11.12 9.18 7.39
N ALA A 158 -10.32 9.81 8.24
CA ALA A 158 -10.48 9.66 9.68
C ALA A 158 -11.81 10.18 10.21
N TYR A 159 -12.46 11.09 9.47
CA TYR A 159 -13.75 11.67 9.84
C TYR A 159 -14.94 10.97 9.18
N GLN A 160 -14.71 10.00 8.32
CA GLN A 160 -15.78 9.22 7.65
C GLN A 160 -16.03 7.89 8.37
#